data_662dfdcb77b5732e4aa2649d4154164c
#
_entry.id   662dfdcb77b5732e4aa2649d4154164c
#
_cell.length_a   1.000
_cell.length_b   1.000
_cell.length_c   1.000
_cell.angle_alpha   90.00
_cell.angle_beta   90.00
_cell.angle_gamma   90.00
#
_symmetry.space_group_name_H-M   'P 1'
#
loop_
_entity.id
_entity.type
_entity.pdbx_description
1 polymer ?
#
loop_
_entity_poly.entity_id
_entity_poly.type
_entity_poly.pdbx_seq_one_letter_code
_entity_poly.pdbx_strand_id
1 'polypeptide(L)'
;MHIQQARKKALITGATSGIGAAYARGLAEQGYDLIITGRRRDIIEAFAKEIEKKYSVRTDVVIAELSDAADLNMLIERIQSSDPIDVLVNNAGFTTKGFYHQEDIIEQEKMVLVHVIAMMKLTHAVLPGMIERKAGTIINVASLQAVTPMSLSTTYSSAKAFMKNFSMCLHCELRAHGIKIQCVLPGFTRTDLGRGIGVDMNIIEDKPTRKWMRPEEVVDVSLRELKKKNSVVCIPGVGNKIAYVAAKIMPERFWYMIEPGIVRNMP
;
A
#
# COMPACT_ATOMS: atom_id res chain seq x y z
N MET A 1 18.07 30.99 20.88
CA MET A 1 16.91 30.59 20.05
C MET A 1 17.12 29.15 19.60
N HIS A 2 16.43 28.17 20.19
CA HIS A 2 16.43 26.81 19.65
C HIS A 2 15.66 26.87 18.34
N ILE A 3 16.35 26.71 17.21
CA ILE A 3 15.72 26.44 15.92
C ILE A 3 15.06 25.08 16.09
N GLN A 4 13.74 25.10 16.28
CA GLN A 4 12.95 23.86 16.36
C GLN A 4 13.06 23.23 14.96
N GLN A 5 13.85 22.19 14.85
CA GLN A 5 14.05 21.47 13.60
C GLN A 5 12.67 21.02 13.08
N ALA A 6 12.31 21.42 11.87
CA ALA A 6 11.03 21.05 11.28
C ALA A 6 10.87 19.52 11.34
N ARG A 7 9.72 19.05 11.86
CA ARG A 7 9.45 17.62 11.95
C ARG A 7 9.34 17.03 10.55
N LYS A 8 9.83 15.81 10.41
CA LYS A 8 9.63 15.03 9.18
C LYS A 8 8.15 14.78 8.93
N LYS A 9 7.76 14.72 7.67
CA LYS A 9 6.36 14.59 7.25
C LYS A 9 6.15 13.32 6.44
N ALA A 10 5.07 12.60 6.73
CA ALA A 10 4.66 11.41 5.99
C ALA A 10 3.25 11.57 5.42
N LEU A 11 3.08 11.18 4.15
CA LEU A 11 1.77 11.07 3.50
C LEU A 11 1.37 9.60 3.40
N ILE A 12 0.18 9.25 3.90
CA ILE A 12 -0.35 7.89 3.86
C ILE A 12 -1.71 7.88 3.19
N THR A 13 -1.85 7.14 2.10
CA THR A 13 -3.14 6.94 1.44
C THR A 13 -3.89 5.74 2.01
N GLY A 14 -5.22 5.85 2.14
CA GLY A 14 -6.06 4.79 2.70
C GLY A 14 -5.79 4.52 4.18
N ALA A 15 -5.59 5.58 4.97
CA ALA A 15 -5.20 5.49 6.38
C ALA A 15 -6.35 5.16 7.35
N THR A 16 -7.59 4.97 6.87
CA THR A 16 -8.77 4.74 7.74
C THR A 16 -8.79 3.38 8.42
N SER A 17 -8.04 2.40 7.95
CA SER A 17 -8.03 1.03 8.51
C SER A 17 -6.82 0.22 8.01
N GLY A 18 -6.67 -0.99 8.56
CA GLY A 18 -5.72 -1.99 8.08
C GLY A 18 -4.27 -1.50 8.04
N ILE A 19 -3.57 -1.82 6.94
CA ILE A 19 -2.14 -1.54 6.79
C ILE A 19 -1.88 -0.02 6.75
N GLY A 20 -2.76 0.79 6.16
CA GLY A 20 -2.59 2.25 6.13
C GLY A 20 -2.66 2.88 7.52
N ALA A 21 -3.61 2.46 8.35
CA ALA A 21 -3.71 2.91 9.75
C ALA A 21 -2.49 2.44 10.57
N ALA A 22 -2.00 1.23 10.32
CA ALA A 22 -0.79 0.73 10.99
C ALA A 22 0.45 1.54 10.58
N TYR A 23 0.60 1.93 9.30
CA TYR A 23 1.68 2.85 8.89
C TYR A 23 1.56 4.21 9.55
N ALA A 24 0.35 4.78 9.61
CA ALA A 24 0.13 6.07 10.28
C ALA A 24 0.58 6.02 11.75
N ARG A 25 0.20 4.97 12.50
CA ARG A 25 0.66 4.77 13.90
C ARG A 25 2.18 4.60 13.98
N GLY A 26 2.77 3.73 13.15
CA GLY A 26 4.20 3.43 13.20
C GLY A 26 5.09 4.63 12.81
N LEU A 27 4.63 5.51 11.90
CA LEU A 27 5.34 6.73 11.53
C LEU A 27 5.14 7.83 12.56
N ALA A 28 3.93 7.98 13.13
CA ALA A 28 3.67 8.90 14.23
C ALA A 28 4.51 8.57 15.48
N GLU A 29 4.66 7.29 15.81
CA GLU A 29 5.54 6.82 16.90
C GLU A 29 7.01 7.20 16.66
N GLN A 30 7.44 7.29 15.40
CA GLN A 30 8.78 7.77 15.02
C GLN A 30 8.88 9.30 14.96
N GLY A 31 7.83 10.05 15.34
CA GLY A 31 7.81 11.50 15.41
C GLY A 31 7.52 12.22 14.09
N TYR A 32 6.99 11.53 13.07
CA TYR A 32 6.55 12.16 11.83
C TYR A 32 5.22 12.89 12.05
N ASP A 33 5.13 14.14 11.56
CA ASP A 33 3.84 14.76 11.28
C ASP A 33 3.21 14.06 10.07
N LEU A 34 1.87 13.93 10.05
CA LEU A 34 1.18 13.12 9.06
C LEU A 34 0.28 13.96 8.15
N ILE A 35 0.22 13.58 6.89
CA ILE A 35 -0.92 13.83 6.01
C ILE A 35 -1.58 12.48 5.77
N ILE A 36 -2.85 12.35 6.12
CA ILE A 36 -3.59 11.11 5.95
C ILE A 36 -4.80 11.33 5.05
N THR A 37 -5.03 10.40 4.12
CA THR A 37 -6.19 10.50 3.24
C THR A 37 -7.03 9.24 3.25
N GLY A 38 -8.32 9.42 3.04
CA GLY A 38 -9.34 8.39 2.94
C GLY A 38 -10.71 8.99 2.65
N ARG A 39 -11.70 8.13 2.38
CA ARG A 39 -13.05 8.54 1.97
C ARG A 39 -14.02 8.74 3.14
N ARG A 40 -13.79 8.03 4.24
CA ARG A 40 -14.69 7.97 5.40
C ARG A 40 -14.33 9.07 6.39
N ARG A 41 -14.95 10.24 6.24
CA ARG A 41 -14.65 11.45 7.00
C ARG A 41 -14.61 11.21 8.51
N ASP A 42 -15.72 10.72 9.07
CA ASP A 42 -15.84 10.57 10.53
C ASP A 42 -14.77 9.64 11.11
N ILE A 43 -14.45 8.56 10.38
CA ILE A 43 -13.45 7.56 10.81
C ILE A 43 -12.05 8.16 10.78
N ILE A 44 -11.68 8.87 9.72
CA ILE A 44 -10.33 9.39 9.57
C ILE A 44 -10.08 10.58 10.48
N GLU A 45 -11.07 11.44 10.70
CA GLU A 45 -10.96 12.57 11.64
C GLU A 45 -10.86 12.08 13.10
N ALA A 46 -11.64 11.07 13.49
CA ALA A 46 -11.51 10.44 14.80
C ALA A 46 -10.13 9.78 14.98
N PHE A 47 -9.64 9.11 13.95
CA PHE A 47 -8.33 8.50 13.93
C PHE A 47 -7.19 9.54 14.01
N ALA A 48 -7.30 10.67 13.31
CA ALA A 48 -6.35 11.77 13.41
C ALA A 48 -6.21 12.29 14.85
N LYS A 49 -7.34 12.53 15.52
CA LYS A 49 -7.37 12.96 16.93
C LYS A 49 -6.73 11.93 17.88
N GLU A 50 -6.97 10.63 17.64
CA GLU A 50 -6.30 9.54 18.39
C GLU A 50 -4.78 9.62 18.24
N ILE A 51 -4.30 9.74 17.00
CA ILE A 51 -2.87 9.83 16.67
C ILE A 51 -2.22 11.05 17.34
N GLU A 52 -2.81 12.23 17.18
CA GLU A 52 -2.30 13.48 17.75
C GLU A 52 -2.20 13.40 19.28
N LYS A 53 -3.25 12.89 19.92
CA LYS A 53 -3.28 12.73 21.39
C LYS A 53 -2.22 11.74 21.88
N LYS A 54 -2.03 10.63 21.15
CA LYS A 54 -1.15 9.53 21.59
C LYS A 54 0.32 9.81 21.34
N TYR A 55 0.65 10.43 20.19
CA TYR A 55 2.04 10.54 19.73
C TYR A 55 2.56 11.98 19.72
N SER A 56 1.72 12.97 20.06
CA SER A 56 2.08 14.40 20.10
C SER A 56 2.64 14.92 18.75
N VAL A 57 2.10 14.43 17.64
CA VAL A 57 2.40 14.86 16.26
C VAL A 57 1.20 15.60 15.68
N ARG A 58 1.40 16.38 14.59
CA ARG A 58 0.30 16.99 13.85
C ARG A 58 -0.20 16.04 12.77
N THR A 59 -1.52 16.05 12.55
CA THR A 59 -2.15 15.21 11.53
C THR A 59 -3.08 16.05 10.67
N ASP A 60 -2.72 16.22 9.40
CA ASP A 60 -3.54 16.87 8.39
C ASP A 60 -4.41 15.83 7.67
N VAL A 61 -5.72 16.04 7.67
CA VAL A 61 -6.69 15.10 7.08
C VAL A 61 -7.16 15.64 5.73
N VAL A 62 -6.95 14.85 4.69
CA VAL A 62 -7.44 15.15 3.34
C VAL A 62 -8.47 14.09 2.93
N ILE A 63 -9.74 14.50 2.83
CA ILE A 63 -10.79 13.60 2.35
C ILE A 63 -10.71 13.57 0.83
N ALA A 64 -10.42 12.39 0.27
CA ALA A 64 -10.27 12.22 -1.16
C ALA A 64 -10.69 10.81 -1.63
N GLU A 65 -11.45 10.77 -2.73
CA GLU A 65 -11.68 9.57 -3.55
C GLU A 65 -10.61 9.54 -4.66
N LEU A 66 -9.64 8.65 -4.51
CA LEU A 66 -8.48 8.62 -5.41
C LEU A 66 -8.77 8.14 -6.84
N SER A 67 -9.97 7.62 -7.11
CA SER A 67 -10.47 7.37 -8.47
C SER A 67 -11.10 8.61 -9.10
N ASP A 68 -11.38 9.65 -8.32
CA ASP A 68 -11.83 10.95 -8.82
C ASP A 68 -10.66 11.86 -9.16
N ALA A 69 -10.67 12.45 -10.35
CA ALA A 69 -9.57 13.26 -10.84
C ALA A 69 -9.45 14.60 -10.09
N ALA A 70 -10.56 15.20 -9.66
CA ALA A 70 -10.56 16.46 -8.93
C ALA A 70 -9.99 16.29 -7.52
N ASP A 71 -10.44 15.24 -6.81
CA ASP A 71 -9.96 14.89 -5.47
C ASP A 71 -8.46 14.55 -5.49
N LEU A 72 -8.02 13.77 -6.49
CA LEU A 72 -6.61 13.44 -6.65
C LEU A 72 -5.76 14.68 -6.95
N ASN A 73 -6.22 15.58 -7.80
CA ASN A 73 -5.52 16.83 -8.10
C ASN A 73 -5.45 17.74 -6.86
N MET A 74 -6.53 17.86 -6.09
CA MET A 74 -6.55 18.61 -4.82
C MET A 74 -5.49 18.04 -3.85
N LEU A 75 -5.37 16.72 -3.73
CA LEU A 75 -4.32 16.10 -2.90
C LEU A 75 -2.91 16.41 -3.42
N ILE A 76 -2.71 16.41 -4.73
CA ILE A 76 -1.43 16.77 -5.36
C ILE A 76 -1.07 18.24 -5.07
N GLU A 77 -2.02 19.16 -5.23
CA GLU A 77 -1.82 20.58 -4.90
C GLU A 77 -1.48 20.76 -3.42
N ARG A 78 -2.14 20.01 -2.55
CA ARG A 78 -1.85 20.00 -1.11
C ARG A 78 -0.42 19.54 -0.81
N ILE A 79 0.07 18.51 -1.52
CA ILE A 79 1.47 18.04 -1.41
C ILE A 79 2.44 19.16 -1.84
N GLN A 80 2.19 19.76 -2.99
CA GLN A 80 3.08 20.77 -3.58
C GLN A 80 3.13 22.08 -2.77
N SER A 81 2.03 22.44 -2.09
CA SER A 81 1.95 23.63 -1.23
C SER A 81 2.38 23.38 0.22
N SER A 82 2.64 22.13 0.60
CA SER A 82 3.07 21.77 1.96
C SER A 82 4.59 21.80 2.13
N ASP A 83 5.06 21.72 3.39
CA ASP A 83 6.45 21.36 3.62
C ASP A 83 6.78 20.01 2.97
N PRO A 84 8.03 19.80 2.60
CA PRO A 84 8.43 18.61 1.87
C PRO A 84 8.04 17.28 2.54
N ILE A 85 7.53 16.35 1.75
CA ILE A 85 7.18 15.00 2.19
C ILE A 85 8.46 14.15 2.28
N ASP A 86 8.73 13.56 3.44
CA ASP A 86 9.86 12.65 3.66
C ASP A 86 9.51 11.20 3.37
N VAL A 87 8.26 10.81 3.64
CA VAL A 87 7.76 9.46 3.40
C VAL A 87 6.42 9.51 2.68
N LEU A 88 6.31 8.82 1.54
CA LEU A 88 5.03 8.55 0.87
C LEU A 88 4.67 7.07 1.03
N VAL A 89 3.48 6.79 1.54
CA VAL A 89 2.92 5.44 1.61
C VAL A 89 1.71 5.34 0.68
N ASN A 90 1.90 4.77 -0.50
CA ASN A 90 0.83 4.41 -1.43
C ASN A 90 0.19 3.09 -0.98
N ASN A 91 -0.86 3.18 -0.18
CA ASN A 91 -1.52 2.03 0.40
C ASN A 91 -3.00 1.93 0.00
N ALA A 92 -3.66 3.04 -0.34
CA ALA A 92 -5.06 3.02 -0.74
C ALA A 92 -5.36 1.95 -1.81
N GLY A 93 -6.48 1.27 -1.65
CA GLY A 93 -6.89 0.26 -2.60
C GLY A 93 -8.07 -0.57 -2.12
N PHE A 94 -8.68 -1.27 -3.06
CA PHE A 94 -9.76 -2.21 -2.84
C PHE A 94 -9.63 -3.38 -3.83
N THR A 95 -10.45 -4.39 -3.68
CA THR A 95 -10.54 -5.53 -4.60
C THR A 95 -11.97 -5.96 -4.76
N THR A 96 -12.28 -6.53 -5.92
CA THR A 96 -13.49 -7.30 -6.20
C THR A 96 -13.14 -8.78 -6.34
N LYS A 97 -14.13 -9.65 -6.39
CA LYS A 97 -13.94 -11.07 -6.59
C LYS A 97 -15.04 -11.62 -7.48
N GLY A 98 -14.71 -11.93 -8.70
CA GLY A 98 -15.63 -12.51 -9.67
C GLY A 98 -14.96 -12.82 -11.00
N PHE A 99 -15.68 -13.47 -11.90
CA PHE A 99 -15.21 -13.65 -13.27
C PHE A 99 -15.16 -12.29 -13.97
N TYR A 100 -14.04 -11.96 -14.59
CA TYR A 100 -13.83 -10.64 -15.20
C TYR A 100 -14.96 -10.17 -16.12
N HIS A 101 -15.52 -11.07 -16.90
CA HIS A 101 -16.62 -10.76 -17.82
C HIS A 101 -17.98 -10.53 -17.13
N GLN A 102 -18.09 -10.80 -15.82
CA GLN A 102 -19.28 -10.60 -15.00
C GLN A 102 -19.12 -9.40 -14.03
N GLU A 103 -17.90 -8.91 -13.84
CA GLU A 103 -17.62 -7.78 -12.97
C GLU A 103 -18.06 -6.45 -13.63
N ASP A 104 -18.46 -5.49 -12.81
CA ASP A 104 -18.72 -4.14 -13.29
C ASP A 104 -17.43 -3.47 -13.78
N ILE A 105 -17.39 -3.15 -15.08
CA ILE A 105 -16.21 -2.54 -15.72
C ILE A 105 -15.86 -1.19 -15.09
N ILE A 106 -16.84 -0.42 -14.58
CA ILE A 106 -16.57 0.85 -13.88
C ILE A 106 -15.80 0.63 -12.58
N GLU A 107 -16.13 -0.42 -11.81
CA GLU A 107 -15.38 -0.75 -10.61
C GLU A 107 -13.97 -1.29 -10.94
N GLN A 108 -13.81 -2.01 -12.06
CA GLN A 108 -12.48 -2.43 -12.53
C GLN A 108 -11.62 -1.22 -12.94
N GLU A 109 -12.20 -0.25 -13.64
CA GLU A 109 -11.53 1.00 -14.00
C GLU A 109 -11.11 1.81 -12.75
N LYS A 110 -12.04 2.01 -11.81
CA LYS A 110 -11.70 2.65 -10.51
C LYS A 110 -10.57 1.96 -9.79
N MET A 111 -10.51 0.63 -9.84
CA MET A 111 -9.42 -0.13 -9.24
C MET A 111 -8.07 0.24 -9.86
N VAL A 112 -8.00 0.36 -11.19
CA VAL A 112 -6.78 0.81 -11.90
C VAL A 112 -6.45 2.25 -11.55
N LEU A 113 -7.45 3.14 -11.52
CA LEU A 113 -7.26 4.55 -11.13
C LEU A 113 -6.63 4.67 -9.73
N VAL A 114 -7.15 3.94 -8.75
CA VAL A 114 -6.66 4.00 -7.36
C VAL A 114 -5.28 3.33 -7.21
N HIS A 115 -5.10 2.11 -7.72
CA HIS A 115 -3.88 1.34 -7.49
C HIS A 115 -2.71 1.77 -8.37
N VAL A 116 -2.99 2.24 -9.59
CA VAL A 116 -1.95 2.55 -10.58
C VAL A 116 -1.83 4.06 -10.77
N ILE A 117 -2.88 4.72 -11.23
CA ILE A 117 -2.80 6.12 -11.63
C ILE A 117 -2.55 7.04 -10.43
N ALA A 118 -3.28 6.87 -9.34
CA ALA A 118 -3.06 7.68 -8.13
C ALA A 118 -1.65 7.44 -7.56
N MET A 119 -1.20 6.20 -7.46
CA MET A 119 0.16 5.88 -7.02
C MET A 119 1.22 6.58 -7.88
N MET A 120 1.10 6.53 -9.21
CA MET A 120 2.03 7.18 -10.14
C MET A 120 2.04 8.69 -9.95
N LYS A 121 0.87 9.33 -9.93
CA LYS A 121 0.73 10.79 -9.80
C LYS A 121 1.25 11.29 -8.45
N LEU A 122 0.91 10.63 -7.34
CA LEU A 122 1.40 11.00 -6.01
C LEU A 122 2.91 10.80 -5.88
N THR A 123 3.43 9.70 -6.42
CA THR A 123 4.88 9.47 -6.50
C THR A 123 5.56 10.59 -7.27
N HIS A 124 5.05 10.95 -8.45
CA HIS A 124 5.62 12.04 -9.26
C HIS A 124 5.58 13.38 -8.52
N ALA A 125 4.51 13.67 -7.78
CA ALA A 125 4.34 14.92 -7.05
C ALA A 125 5.36 15.13 -5.92
N VAL A 126 5.79 14.06 -5.23
CA VAL A 126 6.76 14.16 -4.11
C VAL A 126 8.22 14.12 -4.58
N LEU A 127 8.49 13.56 -5.77
CA LEU A 127 9.86 13.32 -6.25
C LEU A 127 10.73 14.58 -6.40
N PRO A 128 10.25 15.71 -6.94
CA PRO A 128 11.09 16.92 -7.08
C PRO A 128 11.73 17.33 -5.77
N GLY A 129 10.95 17.46 -4.70
CA GLY A 129 11.45 17.82 -3.39
C GLY A 129 12.35 16.76 -2.76
N MET A 130 12.08 15.45 -2.99
CA MET A 130 12.96 14.37 -2.52
C MET A 130 14.30 14.36 -3.24
N ILE A 131 14.33 14.60 -4.56
CA ILE A 131 15.54 14.66 -5.39
C ILE A 131 16.41 15.84 -4.98
N GLU A 132 15.82 17.03 -4.80
CA GLU A 132 16.52 18.24 -4.38
C GLU A 132 17.24 18.03 -3.04
N ARG A 133 16.55 17.43 -2.06
CA ARG A 133 17.13 17.15 -0.73
C ARG A 133 18.01 15.90 -0.70
N LYS A 134 18.07 15.13 -1.78
CA LYS A 134 18.73 13.81 -1.84
C LYS A 134 18.29 12.87 -0.70
N ALA A 135 17.03 12.97 -0.32
CA ALA A 135 16.45 12.22 0.79
C ALA A 135 14.95 12.04 0.61
N GLY A 136 14.45 10.83 0.77
CA GLY A 136 13.04 10.49 0.70
C GLY A 136 12.82 8.99 0.78
N THR A 137 11.58 8.60 1.06
CA THR A 137 11.17 7.20 1.08
C THR A 137 9.80 7.05 0.44
N ILE A 138 9.67 6.14 -0.52
CA ILE A 138 8.39 5.78 -1.14
C ILE A 138 8.10 4.31 -0.85
N ILE A 139 6.96 4.05 -0.26
CA ILE A 139 6.48 2.71 0.09
C ILE A 139 5.22 2.43 -0.71
N ASN A 140 5.26 1.44 -1.60
CA ASN A 140 4.11 0.98 -2.37
C ASN A 140 3.59 -0.34 -1.79
N VAL A 141 2.37 -0.34 -1.26
CA VAL A 141 1.75 -1.53 -0.69
C VAL A 141 1.05 -2.32 -1.80
N ALA A 142 1.78 -3.30 -2.34
CA ALA A 142 1.27 -4.20 -3.35
C ALA A 142 0.57 -5.43 -2.73
N SER A 143 0.92 -6.64 -3.16
CA SER A 143 0.40 -7.92 -2.65
C SER A 143 1.28 -9.07 -3.14
N LEU A 144 1.24 -10.23 -2.51
CA LEU A 144 1.79 -11.47 -3.09
C LEU A 144 1.15 -11.83 -4.43
N GLN A 145 -0.08 -11.40 -4.69
CA GLN A 145 -0.73 -11.54 -6.00
C GLN A 145 0.01 -10.79 -7.14
N ALA A 146 0.97 -9.94 -6.81
CA ALA A 146 1.85 -9.33 -7.81
C ALA A 146 2.78 -10.32 -8.55
N VAL A 147 2.89 -11.57 -8.07
CA VAL A 147 3.77 -12.60 -8.64
C VAL A 147 3.06 -13.90 -8.96
N THR A 148 1.77 -13.98 -8.67
CA THR A 148 0.93 -15.16 -8.93
C THR A 148 -0.29 -14.72 -9.71
N PRO A 149 -0.52 -15.21 -10.94
CA PRO A 149 -1.82 -15.02 -11.57
C PRO A 149 -2.90 -15.63 -10.68
N MET A 150 -4.00 -14.91 -10.49
CA MET A 150 -5.14 -15.42 -9.74
C MET A 150 -6.43 -15.14 -10.48
N SER A 151 -7.17 -16.20 -10.79
CA SER A 151 -8.53 -16.08 -11.30
C SER A 151 -9.42 -15.35 -10.30
N LEU A 152 -10.50 -14.78 -10.77
CA LEU A 152 -11.45 -13.97 -9.98
C LEU A 152 -10.85 -12.68 -9.37
N SER A 153 -9.61 -12.33 -9.71
CA SER A 153 -8.90 -11.13 -9.23
C SER A 153 -8.03 -10.53 -10.33
N THR A 154 -8.46 -10.61 -11.59
CA THR A 154 -7.67 -10.27 -12.77
C THR A 154 -7.10 -8.85 -12.70
N THR A 155 -7.96 -7.85 -12.54
CA THR A 155 -7.54 -6.44 -12.48
C THR A 155 -6.66 -6.17 -11.26
N TYR A 156 -7.05 -6.69 -10.09
CA TYR A 156 -6.29 -6.50 -8.86
C TYR A 156 -4.88 -7.07 -8.96
N SER A 157 -4.73 -8.33 -9.38
CA SER A 157 -3.42 -8.98 -9.53
C SER A 157 -2.55 -8.24 -10.54
N SER A 158 -3.13 -7.82 -11.66
CA SER A 158 -2.42 -7.04 -12.70
C SER A 158 -1.97 -5.68 -12.18
N ALA A 159 -2.82 -4.95 -11.45
CA ALA A 159 -2.45 -3.68 -10.84
C ALA A 159 -1.33 -3.86 -9.80
N LYS A 160 -1.38 -4.92 -8.97
CA LYS A 160 -0.33 -5.21 -8.00
C LYS A 160 0.99 -5.64 -8.65
N ALA A 161 0.94 -6.35 -9.78
CA ALA A 161 2.12 -6.65 -10.59
C ALA A 161 2.74 -5.38 -11.18
N PHE A 162 1.93 -4.45 -11.71
CA PHE A 162 2.38 -3.14 -12.13
C PHE A 162 3.10 -2.40 -11.01
N MET A 163 2.48 -2.27 -9.83
CA MET A 163 3.07 -1.58 -8.67
C MET A 163 4.44 -2.13 -8.30
N LYS A 164 4.58 -3.47 -8.31
CA LYS A 164 5.86 -4.14 -8.03
C LYS A 164 6.92 -3.79 -9.05
N ASN A 165 6.60 -3.94 -10.35
CA ASN A 165 7.56 -3.66 -11.42
C ASN A 165 7.93 -2.17 -11.46
N PHE A 166 6.96 -1.27 -11.34
CA PHE A 166 7.16 0.17 -11.23
C PHE A 166 8.13 0.53 -10.10
N SER A 167 7.94 -0.06 -8.91
CA SER A 167 8.82 0.19 -7.76
C SER A 167 10.26 -0.25 -8.02
N MET A 168 10.46 -1.37 -8.71
CA MET A 168 11.79 -1.88 -9.06
C MET A 168 12.50 -0.97 -10.07
N CYS A 169 11.79 -0.54 -11.13
CA CYS A 169 12.33 0.40 -12.12
C CYS A 169 12.69 1.75 -11.46
N LEU A 170 11.75 2.29 -10.67
CA LEU A 170 11.94 3.56 -9.99
C LEU A 170 13.14 3.54 -9.02
N HIS A 171 13.37 2.40 -8.34
CA HIS A 171 14.56 2.23 -7.51
C HIS A 171 15.85 2.33 -8.34
N CYS A 172 15.90 1.71 -9.52
CA CYS A 172 17.07 1.79 -10.41
C CYS A 172 17.40 3.23 -10.80
N GLU A 173 16.38 4.04 -11.05
CA GLU A 173 16.52 5.45 -11.42
C GLU A 173 16.96 6.33 -10.24
N LEU A 174 16.39 6.10 -9.06
CA LEU A 174 16.45 7.04 -7.93
C LEU A 174 17.48 6.69 -6.84
N ARG A 175 18.08 5.50 -6.88
CA ARG A 175 19.07 5.09 -5.86
C ARG A 175 20.26 6.05 -5.76
N ALA A 176 20.68 6.65 -6.87
CA ALA A 176 21.78 7.63 -6.91
C ALA A 176 21.38 8.97 -6.27
N HIS A 177 20.10 9.25 -6.14
CA HIS A 177 19.55 10.45 -5.50
C HIS A 177 19.27 10.28 -4.01
N GLY A 178 19.69 9.16 -3.38
CA GLY A 178 19.47 8.94 -1.96
C GLY A 178 18.02 8.62 -1.57
N ILE A 179 17.15 8.35 -2.55
CA ILE A 179 15.73 8.03 -2.34
C ILE A 179 15.56 6.53 -2.18
N LYS A 180 14.85 6.13 -1.14
CA LYS A 180 14.51 4.73 -0.88
C LYS A 180 13.16 4.38 -1.47
N ILE A 181 13.10 3.32 -2.26
CA ILE A 181 11.86 2.75 -2.79
C ILE A 181 11.65 1.38 -2.15
N GLN A 182 10.46 1.14 -1.63
CA GLN A 182 10.06 -0.17 -1.12
C GLN A 182 8.71 -0.57 -1.70
N CYS A 183 8.63 -1.80 -2.21
CA CYS A 183 7.39 -2.46 -2.58
C CYS A 183 7.10 -3.55 -1.56
N VAL A 184 6.05 -3.38 -0.77
CA VAL A 184 5.64 -4.36 0.22
C VAL A 184 4.66 -5.34 -0.41
N LEU A 185 4.93 -6.63 -0.27
CA LEU A 185 4.09 -7.72 -0.77
C LEU A 185 3.48 -8.49 0.41
N PRO A 186 2.42 -7.97 1.05
CA PRO A 186 1.74 -8.72 2.10
C PRO A 186 1.08 -9.97 1.51
N GLY A 187 1.05 -11.03 2.32
CA GLY A 187 0.12 -12.13 2.11
C GLY A 187 -1.24 -11.84 2.74
N PHE A 188 -1.95 -12.87 3.17
CA PHE A 188 -3.20 -12.70 3.88
C PHE A 188 -3.02 -11.87 5.14
N THR A 189 -3.74 -10.73 5.19
CA THR A 189 -3.65 -9.75 6.29
C THR A 189 -5.06 -9.39 6.76
N ARG A 190 -5.26 -9.33 8.07
CA ARG A 190 -6.56 -8.99 8.69
C ARG A 190 -6.87 -7.52 8.46
N THR A 191 -7.56 -7.21 7.37
CA THR A 191 -7.90 -5.85 6.93
C THR A 191 -9.32 -5.79 6.38
N ASP A 192 -9.89 -4.60 6.28
CA ASP A 192 -11.19 -4.36 5.64
C ASP A 192 -11.24 -4.74 4.15
N LEU A 193 -10.08 -4.95 3.51
CA LEU A 193 -10.00 -5.40 2.12
C LEU A 193 -10.77 -6.71 1.91
N GLY A 194 -10.74 -7.62 2.88
CA GLY A 194 -11.49 -8.88 2.82
C GLY A 194 -13.01 -8.71 2.81
N ARG A 195 -13.53 -7.62 3.39
CA ARG A 195 -14.98 -7.33 3.36
C ARG A 195 -15.50 -7.09 1.96
N GLY A 196 -14.69 -6.47 1.09
CA GLY A 196 -15.04 -6.21 -0.32
C GLY A 196 -15.23 -7.50 -1.14
N ILE A 197 -14.76 -8.65 -0.64
CA ILE A 197 -14.91 -9.97 -1.27
C ILE A 197 -15.76 -10.94 -0.45
N GLY A 198 -16.59 -10.42 0.47
CA GLY A 198 -17.50 -11.23 1.28
C GLY A 198 -16.83 -12.06 2.37
N VAL A 199 -15.59 -11.76 2.74
CA VAL A 199 -14.87 -12.47 3.81
C VAL A 199 -15.04 -11.71 5.13
N ASP A 200 -15.75 -12.33 6.09
CA ASP A 200 -15.83 -11.80 7.45
C ASP A 200 -14.49 -12.05 8.18
N MET A 201 -13.79 -10.96 8.45
CA MET A 201 -12.49 -10.98 9.11
C MET A 201 -12.54 -11.40 10.59
N ASN A 202 -13.73 -11.40 11.21
CA ASN A 202 -13.91 -11.82 12.60
C ASN A 202 -14.00 -13.34 12.75
N ILE A 203 -14.36 -14.05 11.68
CA ILE A 203 -14.59 -15.51 11.68
C ILE A 203 -13.42 -16.28 11.04
N ILE A 204 -12.37 -15.55 10.58
CA ILE A 204 -11.26 -16.19 9.92
C ILE A 204 -10.37 -16.93 10.92
N GLU A 205 -10.37 -18.24 10.81
CA GLU A 205 -9.43 -19.10 11.53
C GLU A 205 -8.11 -19.23 10.76
N ASP A 206 -7.01 -19.23 11.51
CA ASP A 206 -5.71 -19.57 10.96
C ASP A 206 -5.68 -21.06 10.62
N LYS A 207 -5.34 -21.36 9.36
CA LYS A 207 -5.08 -22.75 8.95
C LYS A 207 -3.58 -23.03 9.01
N PRO A 208 -3.13 -24.27 9.24
CA PRO A 208 -1.70 -24.60 9.28
C PRO A 208 -0.94 -24.12 8.03
N THR A 209 -1.61 -24.13 6.88
CA THR A 209 -1.06 -23.72 5.57
C THR A 209 -1.27 -22.24 5.25
N ARG A 210 -2.06 -21.50 6.05
CA ARG A 210 -2.44 -20.09 5.79
C ARG A 210 -2.60 -19.31 7.09
N LYS A 211 -1.54 -18.66 7.51
CA LYS A 211 -1.56 -17.77 8.66
C LYS A 211 -1.88 -16.33 8.22
N TRP A 212 -2.88 -15.72 8.86
CA TRP A 212 -3.24 -14.32 8.65
C TRP A 212 -2.37 -13.43 9.54
N MET A 213 -1.70 -12.48 8.92
CA MET A 213 -0.90 -11.49 9.64
C MET A 213 -1.79 -10.35 10.15
N ARG A 214 -1.40 -9.71 11.25
CA ARG A 214 -1.97 -8.43 11.64
C ARG A 214 -1.32 -7.30 10.82
N PRO A 215 -2.04 -6.19 10.56
CA PRO A 215 -1.48 -5.03 9.86
C PRO A 215 -0.19 -4.51 10.48
N GLU A 216 -0.12 -4.48 11.81
CA GLU A 216 1.05 -4.02 12.56
C GLU A 216 2.28 -4.89 12.27
N GLU A 217 2.13 -6.20 12.21
CA GLU A 217 3.22 -7.14 11.90
C GLU A 217 3.78 -6.90 10.49
N VAL A 218 2.91 -6.56 9.54
CA VAL A 218 3.31 -6.21 8.16
C VAL A 218 4.15 -4.93 8.17
N VAL A 219 3.67 -3.90 8.86
CA VAL A 219 4.32 -2.58 8.94
C VAL A 219 5.63 -2.65 9.69
N ASP A 220 5.71 -3.37 10.81
CA ASP A 220 6.93 -3.57 11.59
C ASP A 220 8.04 -4.20 10.75
N VAL A 221 7.70 -5.21 9.93
CA VAL A 221 8.65 -5.82 9.00
C VAL A 221 9.09 -4.82 7.94
N SER A 222 8.15 -4.09 7.34
CA SER A 222 8.43 -3.07 6.32
C SER A 222 9.37 -1.99 6.83
N LEU A 223 9.03 -1.34 7.95
CA LEU A 223 9.82 -0.24 8.53
C LEU A 223 11.22 -0.71 8.99
N ARG A 224 11.34 -1.96 9.46
CA ARG A 224 12.62 -2.57 9.82
C ARG A 224 13.48 -2.88 8.58
N GLU A 225 12.87 -3.40 7.50
CA GLU A 225 13.57 -3.69 6.23
C GLU A 225 14.06 -2.41 5.53
N LEU A 226 13.37 -1.27 5.68
CA LEU A 226 13.82 0.03 5.16
C LEU A 226 15.18 0.49 5.75
N LYS A 227 15.57 -0.02 6.90
CA LYS A 227 16.89 0.27 7.50
C LYS A 227 18.02 -0.51 6.83
N LYS A 228 17.71 -1.57 6.08
CA LYS A 228 18.68 -2.37 5.35
C LYS A 228 18.99 -1.73 4.00
N LYS A 229 20.22 -1.86 3.53
CA LYS A 229 20.61 -1.39 2.18
C LYS A 229 20.10 -2.38 1.13
N ASN A 230 19.54 -1.86 0.04
CA ASN A 230 19.25 -2.58 -1.23
C ASN A 230 18.09 -3.58 -1.23
N SER A 231 17.13 -3.52 -0.31
CA SER A 231 15.92 -4.36 -0.41
C SER A 231 14.74 -3.54 -0.92
N VAL A 232 14.43 -3.63 -2.23
CA VAL A 232 13.25 -2.98 -2.83
C VAL A 232 11.98 -3.75 -2.49
N VAL A 233 12.01 -5.08 -2.59
CA VAL A 233 10.84 -5.94 -2.35
C VAL A 233 10.87 -6.46 -0.92
N CYS A 234 9.90 -6.02 -0.12
CA CYS A 234 9.69 -6.47 1.24
C CYS A 234 8.54 -7.49 1.30
N ILE A 235 8.79 -8.67 1.84
CA ILE A 235 7.80 -9.75 1.95
C ILE A 235 7.65 -10.08 3.44
N PRO A 236 6.59 -9.58 4.10
CA PRO A 236 6.32 -9.89 5.50
C PRO A 236 5.91 -11.34 5.69
N GLY A 237 6.51 -12.02 6.66
CA GLY A 237 6.20 -13.40 7.03
C GLY A 237 7.05 -14.46 6.28
N VAL A 238 7.53 -15.46 7.02
CA VAL A 238 8.39 -16.52 6.46
C VAL A 238 7.66 -17.36 5.42
N GLY A 239 6.42 -17.78 5.71
CA GLY A 239 5.60 -18.52 4.76
C GLY A 239 5.36 -17.78 3.45
N ASN A 240 5.15 -16.46 3.54
CA ASN A 240 4.99 -15.59 2.37
C ASN A 240 6.28 -15.49 1.54
N LYS A 241 7.46 -15.48 2.18
CA LYS A 241 8.75 -15.51 1.48
C LYS A 241 8.93 -16.84 0.72
N ILE A 242 8.57 -17.95 1.33
CA ILE A 242 8.61 -19.27 0.68
C ILE A 242 7.67 -19.29 -0.53
N ALA A 243 6.42 -18.84 -0.36
CA ALA A 243 5.45 -18.75 -1.45
C ALA A 243 5.95 -17.86 -2.60
N TYR A 244 6.56 -16.72 -2.29
CA TYR A 244 7.15 -15.82 -3.29
C TYR A 244 8.28 -16.47 -4.08
N VAL A 245 9.19 -17.18 -3.40
CA VAL A 245 10.30 -17.88 -4.07
C VAL A 245 9.74 -19.00 -4.96
N ALA A 246 8.81 -19.81 -4.42
CA ALA A 246 8.15 -20.85 -5.19
C ALA A 246 7.46 -20.29 -6.44
N ALA A 247 6.74 -19.17 -6.30
CA ALA A 247 6.10 -18.50 -7.42
C ALA A 247 7.08 -18.06 -8.52
N LYS A 248 8.28 -17.63 -8.14
CA LYS A 248 9.29 -17.20 -9.11
C LYS A 248 9.97 -18.32 -9.90
N ILE A 249 10.09 -19.49 -9.30
CA ILE A 249 10.77 -20.64 -9.94
C ILE A 249 9.78 -21.59 -10.62
N MET A 250 8.49 -21.46 -10.32
CA MET A 250 7.44 -22.31 -10.88
C MET A 250 7.21 -21.96 -12.36
N PRO A 251 7.33 -22.92 -13.30
CA PRO A 251 7.00 -22.68 -14.69
C PRO A 251 5.52 -22.29 -14.86
N GLU A 252 5.23 -21.37 -15.78
CA GLU A 252 3.88 -20.83 -16.01
C GLU A 252 2.81 -21.90 -16.20
N ARG A 253 3.14 -22.99 -16.89
CA ARG A 253 2.23 -24.14 -17.12
C ARG A 253 1.65 -24.73 -15.84
N PHE A 254 2.39 -24.65 -14.71
CA PHE A 254 1.88 -25.16 -13.42
C PHE A 254 0.81 -24.24 -12.85
N TRP A 255 0.92 -22.93 -13.06
CA TRP A 255 -0.14 -21.99 -12.67
C TRP A 255 -1.45 -22.30 -13.38
N TYR A 256 -1.39 -22.55 -14.69
CA TYR A 256 -2.57 -22.91 -15.50
C TYR A 256 -3.18 -24.26 -15.14
N MET A 257 -2.43 -25.14 -14.50
CA MET A 257 -2.94 -26.44 -14.00
C MET A 257 -3.61 -26.34 -12.63
N ILE A 258 -3.13 -25.46 -11.75
CA ILE A 258 -3.63 -25.31 -10.37
C ILE A 258 -4.91 -24.45 -10.35
N GLU A 259 -4.95 -23.39 -11.14
CA GLU A 259 -6.05 -22.42 -11.20
C GLU A 259 -7.43 -23.01 -11.56
N PRO A 260 -7.58 -23.91 -12.55
CA PRO A 260 -8.90 -24.48 -12.87
C PRO A 260 -9.56 -25.23 -11.71
N GLY A 261 -8.78 -25.76 -10.78
CA GLY A 261 -9.29 -26.39 -9.56
C GLY A 261 -9.97 -25.42 -8.60
N ILE A 262 -9.51 -24.17 -8.58
CA ILE A 262 -10.09 -23.10 -7.74
C ILE A 262 -11.42 -22.62 -8.34
N VAL A 263 -11.50 -22.54 -9.67
CA VAL A 263 -12.70 -22.08 -10.40
C VAL A 263 -13.79 -23.13 -10.43
N ARG A 264 -13.45 -24.43 -10.56
CA ARG A 264 -14.43 -25.53 -10.64
C ARG A 264 -15.25 -25.75 -9.38
N ASN A 265 -14.76 -25.32 -8.22
CA ASN A 265 -15.40 -25.55 -6.92
C ASN A 265 -16.17 -24.31 -6.43
N MET A 266 -16.48 -23.36 -7.30
CA MET A 266 -17.35 -22.24 -6.98
C MET A 266 -18.77 -22.48 -7.52
N PRO A 267 -19.81 -22.23 -6.70
CA PRO A 267 -21.20 -22.35 -7.11
C PRO A 267 -21.56 -21.40 -8.24
#